data_475b4c2104f9157d08560cbab6ed4fb6
#
_entry.id   475b4c2104f9157d08560cbab6ed4fb6
#
_cell.length_a   1.000
_cell.length_b   1.000
_cell.length_c   1.000
_cell.angle_alpha   90.00
_cell.angle_beta   90.00
_cell.angle_gamma   90.00
#
_symmetry.space_group_name_H-M   'P 1'
#
loop_
_entity.id
_entity.type
_entity.pdbx_description
1 polymer ?
#
loop_
_entity_poly.entity_id
_entity_poly.type
_entity_poly.pdbx_seq_one_letter_code
_entity_poly.pdbx_strand_id
1 'polypeptide(L)'
;MAHVVSITDGTTTITFTAANGYQVEEYDPRTPEAENGDVDSIAETLQIYITGSSGGQVQTRQAALERLLLRVRDRAKSGVGPRVFLQLQLDSDASTWRSELFAWALPPREQALRLWPNNVASLELSILRAPWWEGALAQLPLTNGNGSNNTSGLTIYDHDDGTAGHDNYV
;
A
#
# COMPACT_ATOMS: atom_id res chain seq x y z
N MET A 1 -14.37 -0.68 -14.26
CA MET A 1 -12.92 -0.73 -14.55
C MET A 1 -12.33 -1.66 -13.52
N ALA A 2 -11.60 -2.69 -13.94
CA ALA A 2 -11.00 -3.62 -12.99
C ALA A 2 -9.70 -3.01 -12.47
N HIS A 3 -9.63 -2.71 -11.19
CA HIS A 3 -8.43 -2.24 -10.53
C HIS A 3 -7.65 -3.44 -9.98
N VAL A 4 -6.33 -3.42 -10.09
CA VAL A 4 -5.49 -4.41 -9.40
C VAL A 4 -5.15 -3.88 -8.02
N VAL A 5 -5.64 -4.57 -7.01
CA VAL A 5 -5.39 -4.26 -5.59
C VAL A 5 -4.30 -5.18 -5.07
N SER A 6 -3.41 -4.66 -4.24
CA SER A 6 -2.40 -5.45 -3.54
C SER A 6 -2.08 -4.87 -2.16
N ILE A 7 -1.52 -5.69 -1.29
CA ILE A 7 -0.95 -5.26 -0.01
C ILE A 7 0.54 -5.58 -0.02
N THR A 8 1.39 -4.62 0.36
CA THR A 8 2.84 -4.77 0.33
C THR A 8 3.53 -4.08 1.50
N ASP A 9 4.68 -4.60 1.91
CA ASP A 9 5.61 -3.93 2.83
C ASP A 9 6.93 -3.52 2.14
N GLY A 10 6.93 -3.53 0.80
CA GLY A 10 8.11 -3.25 -0.02
C GLY A 10 8.99 -4.46 -0.31
N THR A 11 8.88 -5.53 0.50
CA THR A 11 9.63 -6.79 0.29
C THR A 11 8.69 -7.93 -0.13
N THR A 12 7.54 -8.00 0.52
CA THR A 12 6.50 -9.00 0.26
C THR A 12 5.28 -8.30 -0.30
N THR A 13 4.75 -8.78 -1.42
CA THR A 13 3.53 -8.26 -2.03
C THR A 13 2.52 -9.38 -2.23
N ILE A 14 1.29 -9.17 -1.78
CA ILE A 14 0.15 -10.03 -2.07
C ILE A 14 -0.77 -9.26 -3.01
N THR A 15 -0.83 -9.70 -4.26
CA THR A 15 -1.69 -9.13 -5.29
C THR A 15 -2.99 -9.92 -5.35
N PHE A 16 -4.11 -9.22 -5.27
CA PHE A 16 -5.44 -9.83 -5.30
C PHE A 16 -5.88 -10.08 -6.74
N THR A 17 -5.40 -11.21 -7.27
CA THR A 17 -5.78 -11.71 -8.59
C THR A 17 -6.11 -13.20 -8.50
N ALA A 18 -7.00 -13.68 -9.35
CA ALA A 18 -7.36 -15.11 -9.42
C ALA A 18 -6.14 -16.00 -9.66
N ALA A 19 -5.18 -15.55 -10.46
CA ALA A 19 -3.95 -16.29 -10.74
C ALA A 19 -3.10 -16.53 -9.48
N ASN A 20 -3.11 -15.58 -8.53
CA ASN A 20 -2.41 -15.70 -7.27
C ASN A 20 -3.23 -16.44 -6.20
N GLY A 21 -4.49 -16.76 -6.50
CA GLY A 21 -5.42 -17.39 -5.58
C GLY A 21 -5.97 -16.47 -4.53
N TYR A 22 -5.97 -15.18 -4.80
CA TYR A 22 -6.67 -14.15 -4.03
C TYR A 22 -7.54 -13.37 -5.00
N GLN A 23 -8.70 -12.98 -4.54
CA GLN A 23 -9.59 -12.10 -5.27
C GLN A 23 -10.17 -11.10 -4.30
N VAL A 24 -10.42 -9.90 -4.75
CA VAL A 24 -11.16 -8.89 -4.01
C VAL A 24 -12.41 -8.56 -4.82
N GLU A 25 -13.53 -8.33 -4.16
CA GLU A 25 -14.68 -7.74 -4.84
C GLU A 25 -14.32 -6.35 -5.37
N GLU A 26 -15.15 -5.81 -6.22
CA GLU A 26 -14.93 -4.47 -6.76
C GLU A 26 -14.62 -3.50 -5.61
N TYR A 27 -13.39 -2.99 -5.62
CA TYR A 27 -12.90 -2.07 -4.62
C TYR A 27 -12.92 -0.66 -5.18
N ASP A 28 -13.75 0.17 -4.58
CA ASP A 28 -13.83 1.59 -4.85
C ASP A 28 -13.25 2.35 -3.64
N PRO A 29 -12.05 2.95 -3.77
CA PRO A 29 -11.43 3.64 -2.66
C PRO A 29 -12.24 4.86 -2.23
N ARG A 30 -12.55 4.94 -0.95
CA ARG A 30 -13.25 6.10 -0.40
C ARG A 30 -12.36 7.35 -0.51
N THR A 31 -12.97 8.44 -0.92
CA THR A 31 -12.37 9.77 -0.79
C THR A 31 -12.60 10.30 0.62
N PRO A 32 -11.63 11.03 1.22
CA PRO A 32 -11.83 11.65 2.51
C PRO A 32 -12.96 12.70 2.42
N GLU A 33 -14.00 12.52 3.21
CA GLU A 33 -15.02 13.54 3.43
C GLU A 33 -14.51 14.45 4.55
N ALA A 34 -13.93 15.58 4.19
CA ALA A 34 -13.46 16.55 5.15
C ALA A 34 -14.64 17.44 5.61
N GLU A 35 -15.31 17.09 6.68
CA GLU A 35 -16.27 18.00 7.31
C GLU A 35 -15.57 19.18 8.01
N ASN A 36 -14.31 19.06 8.42
CA ASN A 36 -13.55 20.10 9.14
C ASN A 36 -12.05 20.16 8.79
N GLY A 37 -11.61 19.66 7.66
CA GLY A 37 -10.23 19.82 7.17
C GLY A 37 -9.17 18.88 7.73
N ASP A 38 -9.45 18.12 8.77
CA ASP A 38 -8.51 17.18 9.40
C ASP A 38 -9.04 15.75 9.30
N VAL A 39 -8.62 15.02 8.27
CA VAL A 39 -8.88 13.57 8.17
C VAL A 39 -7.57 12.83 8.40
N ASP A 40 -7.42 12.26 9.60
CA ASP A 40 -6.22 11.51 9.96
C ASP A 40 -6.16 10.12 9.31
N SER A 41 -7.31 9.52 9.02
CA SER A 41 -7.41 8.16 8.49
C SER A 41 -8.77 7.85 7.88
N ILE A 42 -8.80 6.83 7.00
CA ILE A 42 -10.02 6.33 6.37
C ILE A 42 -10.21 4.86 6.74
N ALA A 43 -11.41 4.53 7.23
CA ALA A 43 -11.81 3.16 7.49
C ALA A 43 -12.51 2.58 6.25
N GLU A 44 -12.04 1.42 5.80
CA GLU A 44 -12.58 0.70 4.65
C GLU A 44 -12.65 -0.79 4.93
N THR A 45 -13.46 -1.48 4.13
CA THR A 45 -13.61 -2.93 4.20
C THR A 45 -13.43 -3.53 2.82
N LEU A 46 -12.57 -4.56 2.73
CA LEU A 46 -12.34 -5.34 1.53
C LEU A 46 -12.91 -6.74 1.71
N GLN A 47 -13.78 -7.17 0.80
CA GLN A 47 -14.23 -8.54 0.73
C GLN A 47 -13.22 -9.34 -0.09
N ILE A 48 -12.52 -10.26 0.57
CA ILE A 48 -11.42 -11.06 -0.03
C ILE A 48 -11.87 -12.51 -0.14
N TYR A 49 -11.64 -13.11 -1.29
CA TYR A 49 -11.77 -14.55 -1.51
C TYR A 49 -10.37 -15.16 -1.68
N ILE A 50 -10.10 -16.19 -0.90
CA ILE A 50 -8.85 -16.97 -1.02
C ILE A 50 -9.21 -18.32 -1.58
N THR A 51 -8.63 -18.68 -2.72
CA THR A 51 -8.85 -19.94 -3.42
C THR A 51 -7.61 -20.81 -3.37
N GLY A 52 -7.77 -22.10 -3.55
CA GLY A 52 -6.63 -23.04 -3.59
C GLY A 52 -7.02 -24.38 -4.22
N SER A 53 -6.03 -25.19 -4.61
CA SER A 53 -6.25 -26.56 -5.07
C SER A 53 -6.62 -27.50 -3.92
N SER A 54 -6.40 -27.08 -2.67
CA SER A 54 -6.73 -27.81 -1.45
C SER A 54 -6.98 -26.85 -0.29
N GLY A 55 -7.66 -27.33 0.75
CA GLY A 55 -7.87 -26.58 1.98
C GLY A 55 -6.55 -26.16 2.65
N GLY A 56 -5.50 -27.00 2.58
CA GLY A 56 -4.17 -26.65 3.10
C GLY A 56 -3.54 -25.47 2.36
N GLN A 57 -3.75 -25.38 1.05
CA GLN A 57 -3.26 -24.24 0.27
C GLN A 57 -4.00 -22.93 0.63
N VAL A 58 -5.33 -23.01 0.82
CA VAL A 58 -6.13 -21.87 1.28
C VAL A 58 -5.63 -21.36 2.64
N GLN A 59 -5.39 -22.28 3.59
CA GLN A 59 -4.84 -21.93 4.92
C GLN A 59 -3.46 -21.30 4.82
N THR A 60 -2.57 -21.82 3.95
CA THR A 60 -1.23 -21.27 3.74
C THR A 60 -1.31 -19.85 3.19
N ARG A 61 -2.19 -19.60 2.23
CA ARG A 61 -2.42 -18.26 1.67
C ARG A 61 -3.00 -17.30 2.69
N GLN A 62 -4.00 -17.74 3.46
CA GLN A 62 -4.55 -16.93 4.54
C GLN A 62 -3.47 -16.57 5.57
N ALA A 63 -2.66 -17.53 6.00
CA ALA A 63 -1.56 -17.28 6.93
C ALA A 63 -0.50 -16.31 6.36
N ALA A 64 -0.26 -16.33 5.05
CA ALA A 64 0.64 -15.37 4.39
C ALA A 64 0.08 -13.95 4.46
N LEU A 65 -1.21 -13.75 4.18
CA LEU A 65 -1.88 -12.46 4.31
C LEU A 65 -1.83 -11.96 5.77
N GLU A 66 -2.19 -12.82 6.74
CA GLU A 66 -2.14 -12.49 8.15
C GLU A 66 -0.74 -12.05 8.60
N ARG A 67 0.32 -12.76 8.17
CA ARG A 67 1.72 -12.40 8.50
C ARG A 67 2.10 -11.03 7.97
N LEU A 68 1.66 -10.70 6.76
CA LEU A 68 1.93 -9.38 6.19
C LEU A 68 1.19 -8.29 6.99
N LEU A 69 -0.06 -8.51 7.32
CA LEU A 69 -0.88 -7.59 8.12
C LEU A 69 -0.37 -7.44 9.57
N LEU A 70 0.22 -8.49 10.16
CA LEU A 70 0.82 -8.41 11.49
C LEU A 70 1.93 -7.36 11.58
N ARG A 71 2.65 -7.09 10.49
CA ARG A 71 3.68 -6.03 10.44
C ARG A 71 3.12 -4.64 10.68
N VAL A 72 1.87 -4.38 10.26
CA VAL A 72 1.15 -3.13 10.60
C VAL A 72 1.05 -2.96 12.11
N ARG A 73 0.58 -4.01 12.80
CA ARG A 73 0.43 -4.02 14.25
C ARG A 73 1.76 -3.89 14.98
N ASP A 74 2.77 -4.62 14.51
CA ASP A 74 4.09 -4.64 15.14
C ASP A 74 4.74 -3.26 15.01
N ARG A 75 4.61 -2.60 13.85
CA ARG A 75 5.05 -1.22 13.67
C ARG A 75 4.30 -0.24 14.55
N ALA A 76 2.98 -0.35 14.65
CA ALA A 76 2.17 0.52 15.52
C ALA A 76 2.58 0.42 17.00
N LYS A 77 3.04 -0.76 17.45
CA LYS A 77 3.49 -0.98 18.82
C LYS A 77 4.92 -0.53 19.09
N SER A 78 5.82 -0.78 18.17
CA SER A 78 7.26 -0.56 18.35
C SER A 78 7.77 0.77 17.77
N GLY A 79 7.01 1.40 16.87
CA GLY A 79 7.46 2.55 16.08
C GLY A 79 8.50 2.18 15.01
N VAL A 80 8.95 0.92 14.97
CA VAL A 80 10.02 0.43 14.09
C VAL A 80 9.48 -0.72 13.22
N GLY A 81 10.01 -0.84 12.01
CA GLY A 81 9.64 -1.89 11.06
C GLY A 81 9.14 -1.35 9.73
N PRO A 82 8.94 -2.21 8.75
CA PRO A 82 8.48 -1.80 7.44
C PRO A 82 7.07 -1.21 7.51
N ARG A 83 6.82 -0.21 6.68
CA ARG A 83 5.47 0.27 6.42
C ARG A 83 4.75 -0.75 5.55
N VAL A 84 3.48 -0.93 5.80
CA VAL A 84 2.61 -1.75 4.95
C VAL A 84 1.64 -0.83 4.22
N PHE A 85 1.48 -1.07 2.94
CA PHE A 85 0.66 -0.24 2.07
C PHE A 85 -0.43 -1.06 1.40
N LEU A 86 -1.61 -0.49 1.30
CA LEU A 86 -2.57 -0.85 0.28
C LEU A 86 -2.12 -0.20 -1.03
N GLN A 87 -2.04 -0.98 -2.10
CA GLN A 87 -1.69 -0.48 -3.43
C GLN A 87 -2.86 -0.67 -4.38
N LEU A 88 -3.03 0.30 -5.25
CA LEU A 88 -4.02 0.32 -6.31
C LEU A 88 -3.35 0.64 -7.64
N GLN A 89 -3.53 -0.22 -8.63
CA GLN A 89 -3.15 0.03 -10.00
C GLN A 89 -4.41 0.17 -10.83
N LEU A 90 -4.58 1.30 -11.47
CA LEU A 90 -5.70 1.56 -12.38
C LEU A 90 -5.44 0.88 -13.73
N ASP A 91 -6.47 0.29 -14.33
CA ASP A 91 -6.36 -0.38 -15.65
C ASP A 91 -5.80 0.51 -16.76
N SER A 92 -6.03 1.82 -16.65
CA SER A 92 -5.64 2.81 -17.66
C SER A 92 -4.24 3.39 -17.44
N ASP A 93 -3.60 3.07 -16.32
CA ASP A 93 -2.33 3.69 -15.92
C ASP A 93 -1.37 2.61 -15.40
N ALA A 94 -0.13 2.64 -15.88
CA ALA A 94 0.95 1.81 -15.34
C ALA A 94 1.37 2.26 -13.92
N SER A 95 0.87 3.40 -13.47
CA SER A 95 1.20 3.98 -12.17
C SER A 95 0.53 3.20 -11.05
N THR A 96 1.29 2.91 -10.02
CA THR A 96 0.80 2.30 -8.79
C THR A 96 0.67 3.36 -7.71
N TRP A 97 -0.53 3.49 -7.19
CA TRP A 97 -0.84 4.35 -6.05
C TRP A 97 -0.85 3.55 -4.77
N ARG A 98 -0.34 4.10 -3.68
CA ARG A 98 -0.27 3.40 -2.39
C ARG A 98 -0.74 4.28 -1.26
N SER A 99 -1.38 3.67 -0.27
CA SER A 99 -1.80 4.31 0.98
C SER A 99 -1.34 3.48 2.16
N GLU A 100 -0.70 4.11 3.17
CA GLU A 100 -0.16 3.41 4.35
C GLU A 100 -1.29 2.85 5.21
N LEU A 101 -1.16 1.61 5.66
CA LEU A 101 -2.07 0.96 6.59
C LEU A 101 -1.65 1.24 8.03
N PHE A 102 -2.58 1.72 8.85
CA PHE A 102 -2.38 1.99 10.28
C PHE A 102 -2.95 0.91 11.19
N ALA A 103 -4.06 0.29 10.77
CA ALA A 103 -4.69 -0.80 11.49
C ALA A 103 -5.43 -1.74 10.55
N TRP A 104 -5.75 -2.92 11.07
CA TRP A 104 -6.55 -3.90 10.37
C TRP A 104 -7.30 -4.81 11.35
N ALA A 105 -8.39 -5.40 10.87
CA ALA A 105 -9.12 -6.44 11.56
C ALA A 105 -9.60 -7.50 10.56
N LEU A 106 -9.50 -8.75 10.97
CA LEU A 106 -10.13 -9.89 10.32
C LEU A 106 -11.14 -10.52 11.26
N PRO A 107 -12.21 -11.13 10.75
CA PRO A 107 -13.13 -11.89 11.58
C PRO A 107 -12.38 -13.03 12.28
N PRO A 108 -12.90 -13.50 13.44
CA PRO A 108 -12.32 -14.64 14.13
C PRO A 108 -12.11 -15.84 13.21
N ARG A 109 -10.98 -16.54 13.35
CA ARG A 109 -10.62 -17.72 12.52
C ARG A 109 -11.73 -18.76 12.40
N GLU A 110 -12.53 -18.93 13.42
CA GLU A 110 -13.67 -19.86 13.42
C GLU A 110 -14.73 -19.53 12.37
N GLN A 111 -14.90 -18.26 12.03
CA GLN A 111 -15.76 -17.82 10.94
C GLN A 111 -15.08 -17.93 9.57
N ALA A 112 -13.77 -17.67 9.52
CA ALA A 112 -12.96 -17.78 8.31
C ALA A 112 -12.66 -19.23 7.90
N LEU A 113 -12.69 -20.17 8.85
CA LEU A 113 -12.44 -21.60 8.63
C LEU A 113 -13.65 -22.39 8.09
N ARG A 114 -14.76 -21.75 7.80
CA ARG A 114 -15.78 -22.38 6.98
C ARG A 114 -15.23 -22.58 5.58
N LEU A 115 -14.39 -23.61 5.44
CA LEU A 115 -13.93 -24.10 4.16
C LEU A 115 -15.17 -24.54 3.37
N TRP A 116 -15.51 -23.73 2.41
CA TRP A 116 -16.54 -24.07 1.46
C TRP A 116 -16.08 -25.33 0.70
N PRO A 117 -17.00 -26.20 0.25
CA PRO A 117 -16.65 -27.44 -0.47
C PRO A 117 -15.68 -27.26 -1.63
N ASN A 118 -15.52 -26.04 -2.14
CA ASN A 118 -14.71 -25.71 -3.31
C ASN A 118 -13.32 -25.16 -2.98
N ASN A 119 -12.79 -25.37 -1.77
CA ASN A 119 -11.49 -24.82 -1.35
C ASN A 119 -11.40 -23.28 -1.51
N VAL A 120 -12.43 -22.58 -1.11
CA VAL A 120 -12.52 -21.12 -1.11
C VAL A 120 -12.79 -20.64 0.31
N ALA A 121 -12.05 -19.67 0.79
CA ALA A 121 -12.35 -18.92 2.01
C ALA A 121 -12.78 -17.50 1.65
N SER A 122 -13.84 -17.01 2.28
CA SER A 122 -14.30 -15.63 2.19
C SER A 122 -13.92 -14.90 3.47
N LEU A 123 -13.25 -13.77 3.34
CA LEU A 123 -12.76 -12.95 4.45
C LEU A 123 -13.19 -11.51 4.26
N GLU A 124 -13.69 -10.91 5.32
CA GLU A 124 -13.91 -9.48 5.40
C GLU A 124 -12.71 -8.83 6.11
N LEU A 125 -11.90 -8.09 5.37
CA LEU A 125 -10.76 -7.37 5.90
C LEU A 125 -11.13 -5.90 6.11
N SER A 126 -11.27 -5.50 7.37
CA SER A 126 -11.38 -4.09 7.72
C SER A 126 -9.99 -3.48 7.85
N ILE A 127 -9.78 -2.32 7.25
CA ILE A 127 -8.52 -1.58 7.29
C ILE A 127 -8.75 -0.14 7.71
N LEU A 128 -7.72 0.42 8.34
CA LEU A 128 -7.59 1.85 8.57
C LEU A 128 -6.34 2.31 7.82
N ARG A 129 -6.49 3.23 6.88
CA ARG A 129 -5.40 3.71 6.03
C ARG A 129 -5.24 5.22 6.06
N ALA A 130 -4.11 5.70 5.56
CA ALA A 130 -3.90 7.12 5.30
C ALA A 130 -4.97 7.67 4.36
N PRO A 131 -5.40 8.92 4.53
CA PRO A 131 -6.44 9.53 3.69
C PRO A 131 -5.93 9.88 2.28
N TRP A 132 -4.62 9.94 2.09
CA TRP A 132 -4.00 10.26 0.80
C TRP A 132 -3.45 9.01 0.11
N TRP A 133 -3.30 9.13 -1.19
CA TRP A 133 -2.61 8.17 -2.03
C TRP A 133 -1.27 8.75 -2.49
N GLU A 134 -0.19 8.02 -2.27
CA GLU A 134 1.15 8.35 -2.73
C GLU A 134 1.40 7.66 -4.07
N GLY A 135 1.89 8.42 -5.06
CA GLY A 135 2.43 7.85 -6.30
C GLY A 135 3.78 7.17 -6.08
N ALA A 136 4.36 6.62 -7.12
CA ALA A 136 5.71 6.10 -7.08
C ALA A 136 6.69 7.20 -6.65
N LEU A 137 7.53 6.90 -5.65
CA LEU A 137 8.61 7.80 -5.25
C LEU A 137 9.57 7.99 -6.44
N ALA A 138 9.49 9.13 -7.10
CA ALA A 138 10.54 9.57 -7.99
C ALA A 138 11.70 10.04 -7.10
N GLN A 139 12.75 9.24 -7.02
CA GLN A 139 14.02 9.73 -6.49
C GLN A 139 14.61 10.66 -7.54
N LEU A 140 14.60 11.95 -7.25
CA LEU A 140 15.42 12.90 -7.97
C LEU A 140 16.83 12.80 -7.36
N PRO A 141 17.82 12.23 -8.07
CA PRO A 141 19.18 12.26 -7.59
C PRO A 141 19.64 13.72 -7.57
N LEU A 142 19.83 14.26 -6.39
CA LEU A 142 20.53 15.52 -6.20
C LEU A 142 22.01 15.25 -6.51
N THR A 143 22.42 15.48 -7.73
CA THR A 143 23.85 15.48 -8.09
C THR A 143 24.40 16.85 -7.73
N ASN A 144 25.35 16.86 -6.80
CA ASN A 144 26.12 18.04 -6.51
C ASN A 144 26.96 18.38 -7.75
N GLY A 145 26.53 19.40 -8.49
CA GLY A 145 27.21 19.83 -9.70
C GLY A 145 28.43 20.64 -9.32
N ASN A 146 29.63 20.14 -9.60
CA ASN A 146 30.87 20.90 -9.51
C ASN A 146 31.00 21.90 -10.68
N GLY A 147 30.12 22.88 -10.73
CA GLY A 147 30.26 24.09 -11.55
C GLY A 147 30.18 23.94 -13.08
N SER A 148 29.89 22.78 -13.60
CA SER A 148 29.60 22.57 -15.03
C SER A 148 28.12 22.43 -15.23
N ASN A 149 27.55 23.09 -16.23
CA ASN A 149 26.16 23.04 -16.61
C ASN A 149 25.63 21.60 -16.64
N ASN A 150 25.08 21.18 -15.51
CA ASN A 150 24.54 19.85 -15.38
C ASN A 150 23.07 19.90 -15.80
N THR A 151 22.76 19.42 -16.98
CA THR A 151 21.42 19.42 -17.55
C THR A 151 20.48 18.40 -16.89
N SER A 152 20.93 17.68 -15.85
CA SER A 152 20.20 16.59 -15.22
C SER A 152 20.04 16.68 -13.70
N GLY A 153 20.20 17.83 -13.10
CA GLY A 153 20.06 18.04 -11.65
C GLY A 153 19.06 19.14 -11.28
N LEU A 154 18.52 19.05 -10.06
CA LEU A 154 17.79 20.17 -9.48
C LEU A 154 18.77 21.28 -9.16
N THR A 155 18.63 22.43 -9.81
CA THR A 155 19.41 23.63 -9.48
C THR A 155 18.70 24.36 -8.34
N ILE A 156 19.32 24.37 -7.17
CA ILE A 156 18.87 25.20 -6.05
C ILE A 156 19.54 26.55 -6.23
N TYR A 157 18.73 27.57 -6.45
CA TYR A 157 19.22 28.94 -6.49
C TYR A 157 19.34 29.48 -5.07
N ASP A 158 20.43 30.19 -4.80
CA ASP A 158 20.54 31.03 -3.62
C ASP A 158 19.46 32.13 -3.71
N HIS A 159 18.70 32.27 -2.64
CA HIS A 159 17.59 33.19 -2.60
C HIS A 159 18.04 34.65 -2.49
N ASP A 160 19.30 34.89 -2.08
CA ASP A 160 19.76 36.25 -1.75
C ASP A 160 20.35 37.01 -2.95
N ASP A 161 20.94 36.33 -3.93
CA ASP A 161 21.61 37.05 -5.05
C ASP A 161 21.18 36.58 -6.44
N GLY A 162 20.37 35.55 -6.55
CA GLY A 162 19.90 35.01 -7.83
C GLY A 162 20.97 34.32 -8.67
N THR A 163 22.15 34.09 -8.12
CA THR A 163 23.25 33.39 -8.79
C THR A 163 23.19 31.90 -8.48
N ALA A 164 23.23 31.08 -9.51
CA ALA A 164 23.28 29.65 -9.35
C ALA A 164 24.63 29.20 -8.80
N GLY A 165 24.65 28.59 -7.63
CA GLY A 165 25.68 27.62 -7.36
C GLY A 165 26.77 27.94 -6.35
N HIS A 166 26.59 28.83 -5.41
CA HIS A 166 27.67 29.05 -4.43
C HIS A 166 27.40 28.54 -3.01
N ASP A 167 26.18 28.38 -2.57
CA ASP A 167 25.91 27.89 -1.22
C ASP A 167 24.80 26.83 -1.22
N ASN A 168 25.21 25.57 -1.37
CA ASN A 168 24.33 24.43 -1.14
C ASN A 168 24.19 24.21 0.36
N TYR A 169 23.19 24.84 0.99
CA TYR A 169 22.72 24.40 2.29
C TYR A 169 21.76 23.22 2.11
N VAL A 170 22.14 22.06 2.64
CA VAL A 170 21.28 20.90 2.83
C VAL A 170 20.70 20.96 4.23
#